data_4f30abf33e8599206f2484e3183e998c
#
_entry.id   4f30abf33e8599206f2484e3183e998c
#
_cell.length_a   1.000
_cell.length_b   1.000
_cell.length_c   1.000
_cell.angle_alpha   90.00
_cell.angle_beta   90.00
_cell.angle_gamma   90.00
#
_symmetry.space_group_name_H-M   'P 1'
#
loop_
_entity.id
_entity.type
_entity.pdbx_description
1 polymer ?
#
loop_
_entity_poly.entity_id
_entity_poly.type
_entity_poly.pdbx_seq_one_letter_code
_entity_poly.pdbx_strand_id
1 'polypeptide(L)'
;MQWCPNDYTQSELKTLKGWSQCNAGTPDHFDACAAGSASGVPKNIFGSQQPLDGEAYAGLVLYASSKPNYREYLHAALERPLTAGEWVCVEWWVCAADMGRLITDGMGFHFSASPLREVGEGRLDAIAQVENPLLNLLSDRWSWTKLSDVFQAQGGEAHVTIGNFRPPAELKVLERRDAPSESSAWAYVYLDGIKITPVDQPDDCSCLNQTIAEGVTNPPWQVYQREHVRWDAVLFDFDSSDLTPAALAQLESVAAEMRANRFLVVEVNGHTDFIGTEAYNLALSEQRAASVMDALKERGVDPARLKLAWHGSRNPAADNATEGGRQQNRRVEFELLEHAFLPKD
;
A
#
# COMPACT_ATOMS: atom_id res chain seq x y z
N MET A 1 31.30 -11.96 18.51
CA MET A 1 31.58 -11.65 17.12
C MET A 1 30.27 -11.68 16.38
N GLN A 2 29.80 -10.54 15.91
CA GLN A 2 28.63 -10.45 15.04
C GLN A 2 29.08 -10.98 13.68
N TRP A 3 28.41 -11.97 13.17
CA TRP A 3 28.73 -12.56 11.86
C TRP A 3 28.13 -11.66 10.79
N CYS A 4 28.94 -11.25 9.83
CA CYS A 4 28.52 -10.38 8.75
C CYS A 4 28.16 -11.23 7.52
N PRO A 5 27.01 -11.02 6.87
CA PRO A 5 26.67 -11.71 5.63
C PRO A 5 27.65 -11.32 4.53
N ASN A 6 28.42 -12.29 4.05
CA ASN A 6 29.52 -12.02 3.09
C ASN A 6 29.27 -12.57 1.68
N ASP A 7 28.26 -13.39 1.45
CA ASP A 7 28.09 -14.04 0.16
C ASP A 7 26.63 -14.39 -0.14
N TYR A 8 26.13 -13.95 -1.27
CA TYR A 8 24.76 -14.11 -1.75
C TYR A 8 24.36 -15.59 -2.05
N THR A 9 25.27 -16.53 -1.97
CA THR A 9 25.07 -17.91 -2.43
C THR A 9 24.47 -18.86 -1.39
N GLN A 10 24.26 -18.41 -0.16
CA GLN A 10 23.66 -19.25 0.90
C GLN A 10 22.65 -18.43 1.72
N SER A 11 21.49 -19.03 1.97
CA SER A 11 20.46 -18.54 2.89
C SER A 11 21.07 -18.08 4.22
N GLU A 12 21.26 -16.79 4.37
CA GLU A 12 22.09 -16.19 5.42
C GLU A 12 21.32 -15.93 6.71
N LEU A 13 20.04 -16.27 6.75
CA LEU A 13 19.27 -16.29 8.01
C LEU A 13 19.89 -17.17 9.11
N LYS A 14 20.73 -18.13 8.74
CA LYS A 14 21.49 -18.94 9.70
C LYS A 14 22.40 -18.11 10.60
N THR A 15 22.63 -16.86 10.25
CA THR A 15 23.48 -15.92 10.98
C THR A 15 22.69 -15.02 11.94
N LEU A 16 21.36 -14.89 11.76
CA LEU A 16 20.48 -14.14 12.65
C LEU A 16 20.14 -14.99 13.87
N LYS A 17 20.58 -14.55 15.04
CA LYS A 17 20.24 -15.21 16.29
C LYS A 17 18.73 -15.15 16.53
N GLY A 18 18.08 -16.31 16.60
CA GLY A 18 16.66 -16.44 16.88
C GLY A 18 15.76 -16.49 15.65
N TRP A 19 16.27 -16.18 14.46
CA TRP A 19 15.51 -16.26 13.21
C TRP A 19 15.95 -17.47 12.35
N SER A 20 15.03 -18.01 11.61
CA SER A 20 15.26 -19.13 10.69
C SER A 20 14.27 -19.13 9.54
N GLN A 21 14.53 -19.93 8.52
CA GLN A 21 13.54 -20.26 7.48
C GLN A 21 12.78 -21.52 7.87
N CYS A 22 11.54 -21.68 7.43
CA CYS A 22 10.70 -22.85 7.71
C CYS A 22 10.33 -23.67 6.47
N ASN A 23 10.71 -23.20 5.28
CA ASN A 23 10.61 -23.93 4.01
C ASN A 23 11.95 -23.83 3.26
N ALA A 24 12.03 -24.36 2.03
CA ALA A 24 13.21 -24.25 1.18
C ALA A 24 13.40 -22.89 0.49
N GLY A 25 12.48 -21.93 0.71
CA GLY A 25 12.67 -20.54 0.32
C GLY A 25 13.82 -19.91 1.10
N THR A 26 14.45 -18.90 0.53
CA THR A 26 15.69 -18.30 1.04
C THR A 26 15.51 -16.82 1.35
N PRO A 27 14.79 -16.48 2.42
CA PRO A 27 14.68 -15.08 2.83
C PRO A 27 16.07 -14.51 3.14
N ASP A 28 16.24 -13.24 2.83
CA ASP A 28 17.53 -12.55 2.87
C ASP A 28 17.73 -11.76 4.16
N HIS A 29 18.99 -11.59 4.54
CA HIS A 29 19.45 -10.70 5.61
C HIS A 29 20.39 -9.64 5.03
N PHE A 30 20.06 -8.38 5.25
CA PHE A 30 20.86 -7.23 4.84
C PHE A 30 21.41 -6.52 6.06
N ASP A 31 22.71 -6.20 6.06
CA ASP A 31 23.41 -5.64 7.23
C ASP A 31 24.44 -4.60 6.79
N ALA A 32 24.59 -3.54 7.58
CA ALA A 32 25.55 -2.47 7.33
C ALA A 32 27.01 -2.96 7.37
N CYS A 33 27.30 -4.02 8.12
CA CYS A 33 28.63 -4.65 8.13
C CYS A 33 29.02 -5.24 6.76
N ALA A 34 28.04 -5.57 5.91
CA ALA A 34 28.23 -6.07 4.54
C ALA A 34 28.23 -4.95 3.49
N ALA A 35 28.36 -3.69 3.88
CA ALA A 35 28.32 -2.55 2.97
C ALA A 35 29.22 -2.73 1.76
N GLY A 36 28.67 -2.48 0.57
CA GLY A 36 29.37 -2.68 -0.71
C GLY A 36 29.27 -4.10 -1.30
N SER A 37 28.62 -5.03 -0.61
CA SER A 37 28.27 -6.37 -1.11
C SER A 37 26.82 -6.46 -1.56
N ALA A 38 26.42 -7.63 -2.10
CA ALA A 38 25.05 -7.93 -2.49
C ALA A 38 24.07 -7.91 -1.30
N SER A 39 24.53 -8.18 -0.07
CA SER A 39 23.77 -8.20 1.17
C SER A 39 24.00 -6.95 2.03
N GLY A 40 24.56 -5.88 1.48
CA GLY A 40 24.88 -4.64 2.18
C GLY A 40 23.69 -3.73 2.41
N VAL A 41 23.90 -2.73 3.28
CA VAL A 41 22.96 -1.64 3.56
C VAL A 41 23.73 -0.31 3.39
N PRO A 42 23.15 0.72 2.80
CA PRO A 42 21.77 0.81 2.27
C PRO A 42 21.59 0.16 0.90
N LYS A 43 22.67 -0.13 0.18
CA LYS A 43 22.65 -0.70 -1.17
C LYS A 43 22.85 -2.21 -1.12
N ASN A 44 21.95 -2.94 -1.77
CA ASN A 44 22.00 -4.39 -1.96
C ASN A 44 21.55 -4.77 -3.37
N ILE A 45 21.49 -6.08 -3.67
CA ILE A 45 21.11 -6.59 -4.98
C ILE A 45 19.67 -6.26 -5.40
N PHE A 46 18.77 -5.98 -4.44
CA PHE A 46 17.35 -5.71 -4.72
C PHE A 46 17.00 -4.23 -4.69
N GLY A 47 17.97 -3.36 -4.36
CA GLY A 47 17.72 -1.92 -4.35
C GLY A 47 18.51 -1.16 -3.29
N SER A 48 17.94 -0.04 -2.84
CA SER A 48 18.57 0.82 -1.84
C SER A 48 17.57 1.22 -0.78
N GLN A 49 17.79 0.75 0.46
CA GLN A 49 16.96 1.09 1.62
C GLN A 49 17.81 1.24 2.86
N GLN A 50 17.60 2.32 3.63
CA GLN A 50 18.16 2.45 4.96
C GLN A 50 17.37 1.57 5.96
N PRO A 51 18.03 0.98 6.97
CA PRO A 51 17.28 0.33 8.06
C PRO A 51 16.31 1.31 8.70
N LEU A 52 15.20 0.81 9.23
CA LEU A 52 14.28 1.60 10.05
C LEU A 52 14.93 1.89 11.40
N ASP A 53 15.56 0.88 11.99
CA ASP A 53 16.29 0.95 13.25
C ASP A 53 17.52 0.03 13.19
N GLY A 54 18.56 0.36 13.98
CA GLY A 54 19.78 -0.43 14.01
C GLY A 54 20.56 -0.42 12.69
N GLU A 55 21.09 -1.59 12.30
CA GLU A 55 22.03 -1.74 11.19
C GLU A 55 21.59 -2.76 10.12
N ALA A 56 20.43 -3.41 10.29
CA ALA A 56 20.02 -4.55 9.47
C ALA A 56 18.51 -4.63 9.26
N TYR A 57 18.08 -5.34 8.20
CA TYR A 57 16.69 -5.73 7.94
C TYR A 57 16.62 -7.03 7.16
N ALA A 58 15.42 -7.63 7.09
CA ALA A 58 15.17 -8.83 6.30
C ALA A 58 14.56 -8.51 4.93
N GLY A 59 14.68 -9.45 3.99
CA GLY A 59 14.00 -9.41 2.69
C GLY A 59 13.25 -10.70 2.38
N LEU A 60 12.09 -10.58 1.73
CA LEU A 60 11.18 -11.70 1.46
C LEU A 60 10.57 -11.62 0.07
N VAL A 61 10.56 -12.73 -0.66
CA VAL A 61 9.68 -12.93 -1.82
C VAL A 61 8.30 -13.34 -1.32
N LEU A 62 7.32 -12.47 -1.49
CA LEU A 62 5.92 -12.73 -1.16
C LEU A 62 5.15 -13.39 -2.30
N TYR A 63 5.59 -13.20 -3.55
CA TYR A 63 5.01 -13.82 -4.75
C TYR A 63 6.00 -13.77 -5.91
N ALA A 64 5.99 -14.81 -6.75
CA ALA A 64 6.76 -14.87 -7.99
C ALA A 64 5.86 -15.34 -9.15
N SER A 65 5.76 -14.58 -10.26
CA SER A 65 4.87 -14.94 -11.36
C SER A 65 5.31 -16.18 -12.13
N SER A 66 6.62 -16.43 -12.21
CA SER A 66 7.18 -17.63 -12.85
C SER A 66 7.00 -18.91 -12.01
N LYS A 67 6.80 -18.76 -10.69
CA LYS A 67 6.56 -19.83 -9.73
C LYS A 67 5.46 -19.39 -8.75
N PRO A 68 4.16 -19.41 -9.12
CA PRO A 68 3.09 -18.79 -8.34
C PRO A 68 2.90 -19.31 -6.91
N ASN A 69 3.42 -20.51 -6.62
CA ASN A 69 3.42 -21.08 -5.26
C ASN A 69 4.71 -20.82 -4.48
N TYR A 70 5.76 -20.27 -5.10
CA TYR A 70 6.98 -19.92 -4.39
C TYR A 70 6.74 -18.84 -3.35
N ARG A 71 7.23 -19.09 -2.12
CA ARG A 71 7.14 -18.16 -0.98
C ARG A 71 8.39 -18.30 -0.13
N GLU A 72 8.74 -17.17 0.49
CA GLU A 72 9.75 -17.14 1.53
C GLU A 72 9.11 -16.77 2.86
N TYR A 73 9.63 -17.37 3.92
CA TYR A 73 9.12 -17.21 5.28
C TYR A 73 10.23 -17.01 6.29
N LEU A 74 10.04 -16.01 7.15
CA LEU A 74 10.82 -15.87 8.38
C LEU A 74 10.11 -16.59 9.52
N HIS A 75 10.89 -17.22 10.38
CA HIS A 75 10.39 -17.96 11.53
C HIS A 75 11.21 -17.63 12.78
N ALA A 76 10.52 -17.41 13.90
CA ALA A 76 11.16 -17.24 15.21
C ALA A 76 10.34 -17.89 16.32
N ALA A 77 11.03 -18.27 17.41
CA ALA A 77 10.38 -18.61 18.67
C ALA A 77 10.00 -17.31 19.40
N LEU A 78 8.84 -17.30 20.05
CA LEU A 78 8.47 -16.25 20.97
C LEU A 78 9.26 -16.38 22.28
N GLU A 79 9.45 -15.29 23.02
CA GLU A 79 10.14 -15.31 24.32
C GLU A 79 9.40 -16.17 25.35
N ARG A 80 8.07 -16.25 25.24
CA ARG A 80 7.21 -17.14 26.01
C ARG A 80 6.02 -17.58 25.16
N PRO A 81 5.40 -18.71 25.46
CA PRO A 81 4.12 -19.06 24.88
C PRO A 81 3.04 -18.02 25.24
N LEU A 82 2.12 -17.76 24.32
CA LEU A 82 0.98 -16.88 24.53
C LEU A 82 -0.05 -17.58 25.45
N THR A 83 -0.78 -16.77 26.21
CA THR A 83 -1.80 -17.25 27.14
C THR A 83 -3.17 -17.20 26.45
N ALA A 84 -4.03 -18.19 26.69
CA ALA A 84 -5.38 -18.21 26.12
C ALA A 84 -6.18 -16.95 26.51
N GLY A 85 -6.77 -16.31 25.52
CA GLY A 85 -7.53 -15.07 25.71
C GLY A 85 -6.71 -13.79 25.73
N GLU A 86 -5.38 -13.88 25.71
CA GLU A 86 -4.47 -12.73 25.64
C GLU A 86 -4.62 -12.01 24.31
N TRP A 87 -4.79 -10.68 24.34
CA TRP A 87 -4.74 -9.86 23.15
C TRP A 87 -3.28 -9.57 22.79
N VAL A 88 -2.95 -9.72 21.51
CA VAL A 88 -1.58 -9.55 21.01
C VAL A 88 -1.58 -8.58 19.85
N CYS A 89 -0.93 -7.44 20.06
CA CYS A 89 -0.66 -6.46 19.01
C CYS A 89 0.61 -6.85 18.25
N VAL A 90 0.51 -6.91 16.94
CA VAL A 90 1.63 -7.14 16.02
C VAL A 90 1.84 -5.89 15.21
N GLU A 91 3.02 -5.31 15.30
CA GLU A 91 3.45 -4.15 14.52
C GLU A 91 4.64 -4.53 13.66
N TRP A 92 4.70 -4.04 12.45
CA TRP A 92 5.84 -4.25 11.55
C TRP A 92 5.97 -3.10 10.55
N TRP A 93 7.16 -2.95 9.99
CA TRP A 93 7.39 -2.02 8.89
C TRP A 93 7.82 -2.77 7.65
N VAL A 94 7.30 -2.34 6.51
CA VAL A 94 7.56 -2.94 5.22
C VAL A 94 7.89 -1.86 4.19
N CYS A 95 8.82 -2.19 3.27
CA CYS A 95 9.18 -1.36 2.14
C CYS A 95 9.32 -2.26 0.91
N ALA A 96 8.77 -1.89 -0.25
CA ALA A 96 8.97 -2.64 -1.48
C ALA A 96 10.40 -2.45 -2.01
N ALA A 97 11.03 -3.51 -2.51
CA ALA A 97 12.35 -3.41 -3.10
C ALA A 97 12.31 -2.81 -4.51
N ASP A 98 13.38 -2.06 -4.89
CA ASP A 98 13.48 -1.42 -6.20
C ASP A 98 13.40 -2.42 -7.36
N MET A 99 14.06 -3.57 -7.23
CA MET A 99 14.15 -4.62 -8.26
C MET A 99 12.97 -5.57 -8.29
N GLY A 100 11.96 -5.38 -7.43
CA GLY A 100 10.69 -6.12 -7.47
C GLY A 100 9.76 -5.52 -8.53
N ARG A 101 9.45 -6.28 -9.60
CA ARG A 101 8.50 -5.84 -10.64
C ARG A 101 7.05 -5.93 -10.20
N LEU A 102 6.76 -6.83 -9.27
CA LEU A 102 5.41 -7.07 -8.78
C LEU A 102 5.21 -6.47 -7.39
N ILE A 103 3.97 -6.12 -7.09
CA ILE A 103 3.49 -5.78 -5.76
C ILE A 103 2.29 -6.66 -5.40
N THR A 104 2.11 -6.93 -4.12
CA THR A 104 1.00 -7.77 -3.62
C THR A 104 0.49 -7.26 -2.28
N ASP A 105 -0.72 -7.63 -1.95
CA ASP A 105 -1.31 -7.45 -0.62
C ASP A 105 -1.06 -8.65 0.32
N GLY A 106 -0.46 -9.72 -0.20
CA GLY A 106 -0.24 -10.95 0.54
C GLY A 106 0.92 -10.85 1.52
N MET A 107 0.65 -10.65 2.80
CA MET A 107 1.61 -10.76 3.90
C MET A 107 0.85 -11.00 5.20
N GLY A 108 1.38 -11.87 6.07
CA GLY A 108 0.74 -12.18 7.34
C GLY A 108 1.69 -12.83 8.35
N PHE A 109 1.17 -13.00 9.55
CA PHE A 109 1.84 -13.59 10.70
C PHE A 109 1.02 -14.78 11.19
N HIS A 110 1.61 -15.95 11.14
CA HIS A 110 1.03 -17.19 11.67
C HIS A 110 1.68 -17.55 13.01
N PHE A 111 0.86 -17.70 14.03
CA PHE A 111 1.28 -18.09 15.37
C PHE A 111 0.91 -19.57 15.62
N SER A 112 1.84 -20.34 16.18
CA SER A 112 1.66 -21.79 16.38
C SER A 112 2.36 -22.29 17.63
N ALA A 113 1.88 -23.42 18.16
CA ALA A 113 2.50 -24.07 19.32
C ALA A 113 3.83 -24.77 18.96
N SER A 114 3.99 -25.18 17.71
CA SER A 114 5.18 -25.86 17.19
C SER A 114 5.68 -25.17 15.94
N PRO A 115 7.00 -25.19 15.65
CA PRO A 115 7.54 -24.56 14.46
C PRO A 115 6.96 -25.21 13.19
N LEU A 116 6.52 -24.39 12.25
CA LEU A 116 6.17 -24.87 10.91
C LEU A 116 7.42 -25.34 10.19
N ARG A 117 7.29 -26.43 9.45
CA ARG A 117 8.36 -26.96 8.59
C ARG A 117 7.76 -27.55 7.33
N GLU A 118 8.28 -27.13 6.18
CA GLU A 118 7.90 -27.64 4.86
C GLU A 118 9.19 -27.96 4.07
N VAL A 119 9.16 -29.05 3.31
CA VAL A 119 10.33 -29.49 2.54
C VAL A 119 10.49 -28.70 1.24
N GLY A 120 9.40 -28.17 0.68
CA GLY A 120 9.37 -27.45 -0.58
C GLY A 120 9.58 -25.95 -0.45
N GLU A 121 9.66 -25.25 -1.59
CA GLU A 121 9.70 -23.79 -1.70
C GLU A 121 8.29 -23.16 -1.73
N GLY A 122 7.26 -24.00 -1.55
CA GLY A 122 5.87 -23.62 -1.75
C GLY A 122 5.26 -22.84 -0.60
N ARG A 123 4.02 -22.41 -0.84
CA ARG A 123 3.16 -21.81 0.16
C ARG A 123 2.91 -22.79 1.31
N LEU A 124 3.09 -22.32 2.53
CA LEU A 124 2.72 -23.07 3.73
C LEU A 124 1.18 -23.16 3.83
N ASP A 125 0.68 -24.36 4.15
CA ASP A 125 -0.75 -24.56 4.40
C ASP A 125 -1.08 -24.22 5.85
N ALA A 126 -1.14 -22.92 6.11
CA ALA A 126 -1.43 -22.34 7.41
C ALA A 126 -2.26 -21.07 7.23
N ILE A 127 -3.01 -20.70 8.27
CA ILE A 127 -3.82 -19.49 8.30
C ILE A 127 -3.11 -18.48 9.21
N ALA A 128 -2.82 -17.30 8.68
CA ALA A 128 -2.29 -16.21 9.48
C ALA A 128 -3.39 -15.64 10.40
N GLN A 129 -3.05 -15.37 11.65
CA GLN A 129 -3.94 -14.71 12.61
C GLN A 129 -3.91 -13.19 12.43
N VAL A 130 -2.82 -12.67 11.90
CA VAL A 130 -2.62 -11.26 11.57
C VAL A 130 -2.24 -11.16 10.10
N GLU A 131 -2.93 -10.33 9.34
CA GLU A 131 -2.66 -10.18 7.91
C GLU A 131 -2.64 -8.72 7.48
N ASN A 132 -1.82 -8.42 6.50
CA ASN A 132 -1.96 -7.18 5.74
C ASN A 132 -3.35 -7.15 5.08
N PRO A 133 -4.11 -6.05 5.21
CA PRO A 133 -5.47 -5.96 4.67
C PRO A 133 -5.54 -6.28 3.18
N LEU A 134 -6.66 -6.90 2.77
CA LEU A 134 -6.94 -7.12 1.34
C LEU A 134 -6.85 -5.80 0.57
N LEU A 135 -6.25 -5.85 -0.61
CA LEU A 135 -6.04 -4.70 -1.50
C LEU A 135 -5.07 -3.63 -0.97
N ASN A 136 -4.53 -3.75 0.24
CA ASN A 136 -3.45 -2.91 0.70
C ASN A 136 -2.13 -3.36 0.06
N LEU A 137 -1.89 -2.94 -1.18
CA LEU A 137 -0.71 -3.33 -1.94
C LEU A 137 0.55 -2.74 -1.32
N LEU A 138 1.52 -3.59 -1.04
CA LEU A 138 2.81 -3.24 -0.48
C LEU A 138 3.70 -2.67 -1.59
N SER A 139 3.57 -1.37 -1.86
CA SER A 139 4.14 -0.71 -3.04
C SER A 139 5.13 0.41 -2.75
N ASP A 140 5.15 0.94 -1.52
CA ASP A 140 6.08 2.02 -1.14
C ASP A 140 7.51 1.48 -1.11
N ARG A 141 8.39 2.03 -1.96
CA ARG A 141 9.81 1.70 -2.06
C ARG A 141 10.74 2.80 -1.54
N TRP A 142 10.17 3.91 -1.15
CA TRP A 142 10.93 5.10 -0.72
C TRP A 142 11.00 5.21 0.79
N SER A 143 9.94 4.77 1.47
CA SER A 143 9.81 4.87 2.91
C SER A 143 9.26 3.59 3.53
N TRP A 144 9.61 3.38 4.79
CA TRP A 144 9.03 2.33 5.60
C TRP A 144 7.57 2.62 5.93
N THR A 145 6.70 1.71 5.55
CA THR A 145 5.27 1.76 5.89
C THR A 145 5.03 0.96 7.15
N LYS A 146 4.51 1.60 8.19
CA LYS A 146 4.07 0.92 9.40
C LYS A 146 2.73 0.22 9.15
N LEU A 147 2.66 -1.03 9.55
CA LEU A 147 1.44 -1.83 9.59
C LEU A 147 1.26 -2.39 10.99
N SER A 148 0.03 -2.63 11.40
CA SER A 148 -0.28 -3.39 12.60
C SER A 148 -1.64 -4.01 12.54
N ASP A 149 -1.82 -5.06 13.32
CA ASP A 149 -3.10 -5.72 13.54
C ASP A 149 -3.06 -6.42 14.91
N VAL A 150 -4.21 -6.87 15.39
CA VAL A 150 -4.36 -7.47 16.69
C VAL A 150 -5.15 -8.78 16.59
N PHE A 151 -4.75 -9.78 17.37
CA PHE A 151 -5.52 -11.02 17.47
C PHE A 151 -5.62 -11.48 18.94
N GLN A 152 -6.59 -12.34 19.21
CA GLN A 152 -6.73 -12.98 20.52
C GLN A 152 -6.12 -14.38 20.47
N ALA A 153 -5.13 -14.62 21.31
CA ALA A 153 -4.43 -15.90 21.40
C ALA A 153 -5.35 -17.02 21.91
N GLN A 154 -5.20 -18.19 21.33
CA GLN A 154 -5.88 -19.42 21.78
C GLN A 154 -5.16 -20.08 22.95
N GLY A 155 -3.89 -19.75 23.12
CA GLY A 155 -3.01 -20.25 24.17
C GLY A 155 -2.08 -21.37 23.73
N GLY A 156 -0.81 -21.24 24.10
CA GLY A 156 0.22 -22.20 23.76
C GLY A 156 1.01 -21.87 22.49
N GLU A 157 0.67 -20.80 21.75
CA GLU A 157 1.47 -20.34 20.61
C GLU A 157 2.85 -19.90 21.11
N ALA A 158 3.88 -20.60 20.66
CA ALA A 158 5.28 -20.40 21.05
C ALA A 158 6.18 -19.97 19.89
N HIS A 159 5.62 -19.89 18.69
CA HIS A 159 6.33 -19.59 17.46
C HIS A 159 5.54 -18.61 16.58
N VAL A 160 6.27 -17.80 15.82
CA VAL A 160 5.72 -16.94 14.76
C VAL A 160 6.38 -17.28 13.44
N THR A 161 5.58 -17.33 12.39
CA THR A 161 6.04 -17.46 10.99
C THR A 161 5.47 -16.30 10.19
N ILE A 162 6.32 -15.61 9.44
CA ILE A 162 5.99 -14.38 8.70
C ILE A 162 6.18 -14.61 7.21
N GLY A 163 5.21 -14.24 6.40
CA GLY A 163 5.25 -14.41 4.96
C GLY A 163 3.86 -14.37 4.33
N ASN A 164 3.71 -14.90 3.13
CA ASN A 164 2.44 -14.90 2.43
C ASN A 164 1.78 -16.28 2.46
N PHE A 165 0.71 -16.40 3.23
CA PHE A 165 -0.06 -17.64 3.42
C PHE A 165 -1.24 -17.78 2.45
N ARG A 166 -1.61 -16.71 1.72
CA ARG A 166 -2.77 -16.74 0.82
C ARG A 166 -2.48 -17.53 -0.45
N PRO A 167 -3.44 -18.34 -0.93
CA PRO A 167 -3.34 -18.99 -2.23
C PRO A 167 -3.28 -17.94 -3.36
N PRO A 168 -2.64 -18.24 -4.50
CA PRO A 168 -2.50 -17.29 -5.62
C PRO A 168 -3.84 -16.71 -6.11
N ALA A 169 -4.92 -17.47 -6.05
CA ALA A 169 -6.26 -17.02 -6.47
C ALA A 169 -6.88 -15.96 -5.56
N GLU A 170 -6.40 -15.82 -4.34
CA GLU A 170 -6.88 -14.85 -3.34
C GLU A 170 -5.96 -13.63 -3.21
N LEU A 171 -4.88 -13.58 -3.99
CA LEU A 171 -3.93 -12.48 -3.96
C LEU A 171 -4.30 -11.41 -4.97
N LYS A 172 -4.21 -10.16 -4.56
CA LYS A 172 -4.06 -9.06 -5.50
C LYS A 172 -2.59 -8.92 -5.83
N VAL A 173 -2.26 -9.09 -7.10
CA VAL A 173 -0.90 -8.90 -7.63
C VAL A 173 -0.97 -7.94 -8.78
N LEU A 174 -0.12 -6.92 -8.77
CA LEU A 174 -0.02 -5.94 -9.84
C LEU A 174 1.43 -5.81 -10.30
N GLU A 175 1.60 -5.45 -11.57
CA GLU A 175 2.90 -5.11 -12.13
C GLU A 175 3.18 -3.61 -11.98
N ARG A 176 4.34 -3.27 -11.47
CA ARG A 176 4.80 -1.89 -11.33
C ARG A 176 5.21 -1.34 -12.70
N ARG A 177 4.70 -0.18 -13.05
CA ARG A 177 5.05 0.51 -14.31
C ARG A 177 6.43 1.15 -14.29
N ASP A 178 6.93 1.49 -13.09
CA ASP A 178 8.21 2.15 -12.83
C ASP A 178 9.33 1.15 -12.48
N ALA A 179 9.09 -0.15 -12.62
CA ALA A 179 10.09 -1.16 -12.37
C ALA A 179 11.20 -1.10 -13.44
N PRO A 180 12.49 -1.17 -13.04
CA PRO A 180 13.60 -1.27 -13.98
C PRO A 180 13.42 -2.44 -14.97
N SER A 181 13.94 -2.32 -16.18
CA SER A 181 13.82 -3.35 -17.23
C SER A 181 14.42 -4.70 -16.82
N GLU A 182 15.48 -4.65 -16.01
CA GLU A 182 16.19 -5.81 -15.44
C GLU A 182 15.55 -6.37 -14.16
N SER A 183 14.45 -5.78 -13.68
CA SER A 183 13.80 -6.20 -12.44
C SER A 183 13.21 -7.59 -12.54
N SER A 184 13.24 -8.31 -11.43
CA SER A 184 12.67 -9.65 -11.31
C SER A 184 11.15 -9.61 -11.24
N ALA A 185 10.47 -10.59 -11.83
CA ALA A 185 9.02 -10.75 -11.78
C ALA A 185 8.55 -11.29 -10.40
N TRP A 186 9.01 -10.63 -9.34
CA TRP A 186 8.74 -10.94 -7.93
C TRP A 186 8.07 -9.76 -7.24
N ALA A 187 7.19 -10.05 -6.28
CA ALA A 187 6.81 -9.13 -5.24
C ALA A 187 7.77 -9.33 -4.06
N TYR A 188 8.79 -8.49 -3.99
CA TYR A 188 9.83 -8.53 -2.98
C TYR A 188 9.72 -7.35 -2.04
N VAL A 189 9.77 -7.63 -0.74
CA VAL A 189 9.69 -6.60 0.30
C VAL A 189 10.85 -6.71 1.28
N TYR A 190 11.26 -5.57 1.80
CA TYR A 190 12.06 -5.47 3.01
C TYR A 190 11.15 -5.41 4.22
N LEU A 191 11.58 -5.98 5.32
CA LEU A 191 10.85 -6.12 6.58
C LEU A 191 11.76 -5.74 7.74
N ASP A 192 11.27 -4.85 8.62
CA ASP A 192 12.01 -4.36 9.78
C ASP A 192 11.05 -4.02 10.94
N GLY A 193 11.57 -3.69 12.11
CA GLY A 193 10.83 -3.14 13.23
C GLY A 193 9.69 -4.02 13.77
N ILE A 194 9.80 -5.35 13.66
CA ILE A 194 8.76 -6.27 14.12
C ILE A 194 8.63 -6.20 15.64
N LYS A 195 7.39 -5.93 16.11
CA LYS A 195 7.03 -5.96 17.52
C LYS A 195 5.80 -6.83 17.74
N ILE A 196 5.88 -7.71 18.72
CA ILE A 196 4.78 -8.59 19.12
C ILE A 196 4.58 -8.35 20.62
N THR A 197 3.51 -7.64 20.96
CA THR A 197 3.33 -7.11 22.33
C THR A 197 1.95 -7.52 22.85
N PRO A 198 1.87 -8.13 24.02
CA PRO A 198 0.60 -8.29 24.73
C PRO A 198 -0.03 -6.93 25.04
N VAL A 199 -1.34 -6.82 24.89
CA VAL A 199 -2.12 -5.62 25.21
C VAL A 199 -3.35 -5.99 26.03
N ASP A 200 -3.85 -5.07 26.84
CA ASP A 200 -5.02 -5.34 27.71
C ASP A 200 -6.32 -5.43 26.88
N GLN A 201 -6.41 -4.64 25.82
CA GLN A 201 -7.54 -4.62 24.89
C GLN A 201 -7.09 -4.30 23.46
N PRO A 202 -7.89 -4.65 22.44
CA PRO A 202 -7.52 -4.43 21.03
C PRO A 202 -7.13 -3.00 20.69
N ASP A 203 -7.82 -2.02 21.30
CA ASP A 203 -7.63 -0.58 21.04
C ASP A 203 -6.28 -0.05 21.54
N ASP A 204 -5.56 -0.81 22.37
CA ASP A 204 -4.21 -0.46 22.80
C ASP A 204 -3.15 -0.72 21.73
N CYS A 205 -3.50 -1.39 20.63
CA CYS A 205 -2.62 -1.56 19.48
C CYS A 205 -2.50 -0.26 18.68
N SER A 206 -1.28 0.26 18.55
CA SER A 206 -1.00 1.66 18.20
C SER A 206 -1.52 2.17 16.85
N CYS A 207 -1.82 1.28 15.90
CA CYS A 207 -2.40 1.71 14.61
C CYS A 207 -3.93 1.77 14.64
N LEU A 208 -4.59 1.00 15.50
CA LEU A 208 -6.03 1.14 15.73
C LEU A 208 -6.33 2.53 16.31
N ASN A 209 -5.50 2.99 17.25
CA ASN A 209 -5.66 4.30 17.88
C ASN A 209 -5.44 5.50 16.94
N GLN A 210 -4.55 5.41 15.97
CA GLN A 210 -4.38 6.48 14.96
C GLN A 210 -5.60 6.60 14.05
N THR A 211 -6.18 5.48 13.65
CA THR A 211 -7.37 5.45 12.79
C THR A 211 -8.62 5.94 13.54
N ILE A 212 -8.75 5.63 14.83
CA ILE A 212 -9.88 6.05 15.68
C ILE A 212 -9.78 7.53 16.08
N ALA A 213 -8.57 8.01 16.41
CA ALA A 213 -8.35 9.40 16.82
C ALA A 213 -8.62 10.42 15.70
N GLU A 214 -8.52 10.03 14.42
CA GLU A 214 -8.79 10.88 13.26
C GLU A 214 -10.25 10.79 12.78
N GLY A 215 -11.13 10.12 13.52
CA GLY A 215 -12.57 10.03 13.19
C GLY A 215 -12.89 9.11 12.01
N VAL A 216 -11.95 8.27 11.59
CA VAL A 216 -12.16 7.26 10.58
C VAL A 216 -12.85 6.05 11.23
N THR A 217 -14.18 5.99 11.10
CA THR A 217 -15.01 4.92 11.66
C THR A 217 -14.96 3.61 10.86
N ASN A 218 -14.11 3.51 9.87
CA ASN A 218 -13.97 2.32 9.04
C ASN A 218 -12.62 1.66 9.28
N PRO A 219 -12.60 0.37 9.64
CA PRO A 219 -11.36 -0.39 9.75
C PRO A 219 -10.64 -0.43 8.39
N PRO A 220 -9.27 -0.44 8.37
CA PRO A 220 -8.47 -0.35 7.14
C PRO A 220 -8.75 -1.48 6.11
N TRP A 221 -9.43 -2.55 6.51
CA TRP A 221 -9.81 -3.68 5.65
C TRP A 221 -11.17 -3.55 4.97
N GLN A 222 -11.92 -2.48 5.17
CA GLN A 222 -13.06 -2.26 4.29
C GLN A 222 -12.52 -2.05 2.88
N VAL A 223 -12.65 -3.12 2.10
CA VAL A 223 -12.46 -3.11 0.67
C VAL A 223 -13.13 -1.84 0.15
N TYR A 224 -12.32 -0.84 -0.24
CA TYR A 224 -12.82 0.22 -1.09
C TYR A 224 -13.20 -0.44 -2.42
N GLN A 225 -14.36 -1.07 -2.43
CA GLN A 225 -14.95 -1.48 -3.69
C GLN A 225 -15.21 -0.20 -4.46
N ARG A 226 -14.83 -0.16 -5.71
CA ARG A 226 -15.03 0.94 -6.65
C ARG A 226 -16.46 1.52 -6.61
N GLU A 227 -17.42 0.71 -6.16
CA GLU A 227 -18.83 1.05 -6.01
C GLU A 227 -19.12 2.02 -4.84
N HIS A 228 -18.20 2.23 -3.92
CA HIS A 228 -18.42 3.03 -2.71
C HIS A 228 -17.74 4.40 -2.72
N VAL A 229 -16.72 4.62 -3.55
CA VAL A 229 -16.10 5.94 -3.69
C VAL A 229 -16.73 6.65 -4.89
N ARG A 230 -17.77 7.42 -4.60
CA ARG A 230 -18.40 8.33 -5.57
C ARG A 230 -18.44 9.70 -4.95
N TRP A 231 -17.79 10.63 -5.60
CA TRP A 231 -17.89 12.02 -5.27
C TRP A 231 -18.82 12.70 -6.25
N ASP A 232 -19.67 13.58 -5.74
CA ASP A 232 -20.49 14.42 -6.60
C ASP A 232 -19.62 15.35 -7.43
N ALA A 233 -20.09 15.69 -8.63
CA ALA A 233 -19.40 16.63 -9.48
C ALA A 233 -19.34 18.02 -8.85
N VAL A 234 -18.19 18.68 -8.96
CA VAL A 234 -18.02 20.10 -8.59
C VAL A 234 -18.61 20.97 -9.69
N LEU A 235 -19.61 21.77 -9.37
CA LEU A 235 -20.29 22.65 -10.32
C LEU A 235 -19.68 24.06 -10.35
N PHE A 236 -19.73 24.67 -11.53
CA PHE A 236 -19.20 26.01 -11.78
C PHE A 236 -20.26 26.96 -12.34
N ASP A 237 -20.11 28.24 -12.04
CA ASP A 237 -20.90 29.27 -12.64
C ASP A 237 -20.60 29.42 -14.14
N PHE A 238 -21.52 30.11 -14.84
CA PHE A 238 -21.33 30.40 -16.26
C PHE A 238 -20.05 31.23 -16.45
N ASP A 239 -19.25 30.84 -17.42
CA ASP A 239 -18.00 31.51 -17.79
C ASP A 239 -16.99 31.70 -16.65
N SER A 240 -16.99 30.80 -15.67
CA SER A 240 -16.10 30.83 -14.52
C SER A 240 -15.39 29.49 -14.29
N SER A 241 -14.16 29.57 -13.77
CA SER A 241 -13.37 28.50 -13.19
C SER A 241 -13.15 28.71 -11.68
N ASP A 242 -13.80 29.68 -11.07
CA ASP A 242 -13.70 29.98 -9.64
C ASP A 242 -14.48 28.94 -8.82
N LEU A 243 -13.89 28.50 -7.71
CA LEU A 243 -14.51 27.56 -6.78
C LEU A 243 -15.41 28.33 -5.78
N THR A 244 -16.67 27.95 -5.72
CA THR A 244 -17.59 28.49 -4.71
C THR A 244 -17.25 27.97 -3.31
N PRO A 245 -17.70 28.64 -2.22
CA PRO A 245 -17.54 28.13 -0.86
C PRO A 245 -18.10 26.71 -0.67
N ALA A 246 -19.21 26.36 -1.35
CA ALA A 246 -19.78 25.02 -1.33
C ALA A 246 -18.88 24.00 -2.02
N ALA A 247 -18.30 24.36 -3.18
CA ALA A 247 -17.32 23.53 -3.87
C ALA A 247 -16.06 23.28 -3.01
N LEU A 248 -15.56 24.31 -2.32
CA LEU A 248 -14.41 24.19 -1.42
C LEU A 248 -14.70 23.26 -0.23
N ALA A 249 -15.91 23.30 0.34
CA ALA A 249 -16.33 22.38 1.41
C ALA A 249 -16.45 20.94 0.90
N GLN A 250 -16.97 20.74 -0.31
CA GLN A 250 -17.00 19.43 -0.97
C GLN A 250 -15.59 18.87 -1.19
N LEU A 251 -14.65 19.70 -1.69
CA LEU A 251 -13.26 19.31 -1.93
C LEU A 251 -12.50 18.97 -0.64
N GLU A 252 -12.89 19.54 0.52
CA GLU A 252 -12.33 19.12 1.81
C GLU A 252 -12.67 17.66 2.12
N SER A 253 -13.91 17.22 1.83
CA SER A 253 -14.30 15.82 2.02
C SER A 253 -13.55 14.89 1.06
N VAL A 254 -13.39 15.28 -0.20
CA VAL A 254 -12.59 14.53 -1.19
C VAL A 254 -11.14 14.40 -0.72
N ALA A 255 -10.53 15.50 -0.30
CA ALA A 255 -9.15 15.53 0.18
C ALA A 255 -8.98 14.69 1.45
N ALA A 256 -9.92 14.77 2.39
CA ALA A 256 -9.89 13.95 3.61
C ALA A 256 -9.91 12.45 3.28
N GLU A 257 -10.78 12.03 2.37
CA GLU A 257 -10.85 10.63 1.93
C GLU A 257 -9.58 10.20 1.18
N MET A 258 -9.03 11.06 0.31
CA MET A 258 -7.77 10.79 -0.37
C MET A 258 -6.57 10.74 0.59
N ARG A 259 -6.57 11.53 1.67
CA ARG A 259 -5.53 11.45 2.72
C ARG A 259 -5.68 10.17 3.54
N ALA A 260 -6.91 9.79 3.89
CA ALA A 260 -7.20 8.54 4.60
C ALA A 260 -6.85 7.31 3.76
N ASN A 261 -7.04 7.37 2.44
CA ASN A 261 -6.70 6.31 1.52
C ASN A 261 -5.62 6.76 0.53
N ARG A 262 -4.36 6.49 0.86
CA ARG A 262 -3.20 6.88 0.06
C ARG A 262 -3.10 6.20 -1.31
N PHE A 263 -3.89 5.16 -1.56
CA PHE A 263 -3.90 4.41 -2.82
C PHE A 263 -4.88 4.97 -3.85
N LEU A 264 -5.75 5.90 -3.46
CA LEU A 264 -6.64 6.56 -4.41
C LEU A 264 -5.82 7.47 -5.34
N VAL A 265 -5.86 7.16 -6.61
CA VAL A 265 -5.38 8.03 -7.69
C VAL A 265 -6.58 8.46 -8.50
N VAL A 266 -6.71 9.74 -8.73
CA VAL A 266 -7.91 10.35 -9.27
C VAL A 266 -7.57 11.13 -10.54
N GLU A 267 -8.34 10.92 -11.58
CA GLU A 267 -8.37 11.81 -12.74
C GLU A 267 -9.45 12.86 -12.52
N VAL A 268 -9.05 14.13 -12.64
CA VAL A 268 -9.88 15.31 -12.47
C VAL A 268 -10.31 15.79 -13.85
N ASN A 269 -11.56 15.51 -14.23
CA ASN A 269 -12.10 15.68 -15.56
C ASN A 269 -12.93 16.95 -15.67
N GLY A 270 -12.44 17.97 -16.40
CA GLY A 270 -13.12 19.25 -16.62
C GLY A 270 -14.06 19.24 -17.82
N HIS A 271 -15.24 19.89 -17.65
CA HIS A 271 -16.27 19.99 -18.66
C HIS A 271 -16.88 21.41 -18.73
N THR A 272 -17.48 21.73 -19.89
CA THR A 272 -18.27 22.96 -20.09
C THR A 272 -19.66 22.63 -20.64
N ASP A 273 -20.57 23.57 -20.60
CA ASP A 273 -21.75 23.54 -21.45
C ASP A 273 -21.36 23.81 -22.93
N PHE A 274 -22.33 23.83 -23.82
CA PHE A 274 -22.10 23.97 -25.28
C PHE A 274 -21.91 25.43 -25.74
N ILE A 275 -22.06 26.41 -24.87
CA ILE A 275 -21.98 27.85 -25.27
C ILE A 275 -20.50 28.21 -25.43
N GLY A 276 -20.17 28.79 -26.59
CA GLY A 276 -18.82 29.19 -26.94
C GLY A 276 -18.18 28.38 -28.06
N THR A 277 -16.96 28.73 -28.44
CA THR A 277 -16.19 27.95 -29.41
C THR A 277 -15.56 26.71 -28.76
N GLU A 278 -15.26 25.70 -29.56
CA GLU A 278 -14.61 24.51 -29.07
C GLU A 278 -13.26 24.79 -28.39
N ALA A 279 -12.43 25.65 -29.01
CA ALA A 279 -11.14 26.05 -28.44
C ALA A 279 -11.28 26.74 -27.07
N TYR A 280 -12.29 27.63 -26.95
CA TYR A 280 -12.62 28.34 -25.72
C TYR A 280 -13.07 27.34 -24.63
N ASN A 281 -13.98 26.43 -24.98
CA ASN A 281 -14.50 25.44 -24.05
C ASN A 281 -13.43 24.44 -23.58
N LEU A 282 -12.49 24.05 -24.43
CA LEU A 282 -11.33 23.25 -24.03
C LEU A 282 -10.48 23.99 -23.00
N ALA A 283 -10.13 25.27 -23.25
CA ALA A 283 -9.34 26.04 -22.31
C ALA A 283 -10.07 26.27 -20.98
N LEU A 284 -11.37 26.56 -20.99
CA LEU A 284 -12.16 26.76 -19.77
C LEU A 284 -12.30 25.47 -18.96
N SER A 285 -12.47 24.32 -19.63
CA SER A 285 -12.52 23.03 -18.95
C SER A 285 -11.18 22.64 -18.30
N GLU A 286 -10.06 22.98 -18.94
CA GLU A 286 -8.72 22.83 -18.36
C GLU A 286 -8.56 23.69 -17.10
N GLN A 287 -8.95 24.98 -17.16
CA GLN A 287 -8.87 25.89 -16.01
C GLN A 287 -9.71 25.39 -14.83
N ARG A 288 -10.93 24.87 -15.06
CA ARG A 288 -11.78 24.30 -14.02
C ARG A 288 -11.13 23.09 -13.35
N ALA A 289 -10.62 22.17 -14.15
CA ALA A 289 -9.94 20.99 -13.62
C ALA A 289 -8.67 21.37 -12.85
N ALA A 290 -7.91 22.37 -13.32
CA ALA A 290 -6.74 22.90 -12.62
C ALA A 290 -7.11 23.55 -11.27
N SER A 291 -8.17 24.35 -11.21
CA SER A 291 -8.64 24.96 -9.95
C SER A 291 -9.00 23.91 -8.90
N VAL A 292 -9.68 22.84 -9.31
CA VAL A 292 -10.00 21.71 -8.40
C VAL A 292 -8.73 20.99 -7.95
N MET A 293 -7.81 20.70 -8.88
CA MET A 293 -6.56 20.03 -8.56
C MET A 293 -5.70 20.84 -7.58
N ASP A 294 -5.60 22.16 -7.78
CA ASP A 294 -4.84 23.05 -6.90
C ASP A 294 -5.47 23.12 -5.50
N ALA A 295 -6.81 23.21 -5.43
CA ALA A 295 -7.52 23.15 -4.16
C ALA A 295 -7.33 21.83 -3.38
N LEU A 296 -7.20 20.70 -4.07
CA LEU A 296 -6.87 19.40 -3.45
C LEU A 296 -5.42 19.36 -2.96
N LYS A 297 -4.46 19.89 -3.72
CA LYS A 297 -3.06 20.01 -3.31
C LYS A 297 -2.90 20.87 -2.06
N GLU A 298 -3.58 22.03 -2.02
CA GLU A 298 -3.59 22.92 -0.84
C GLU A 298 -4.13 22.22 0.41
N ARG A 299 -4.97 21.20 0.24
CA ARG A 299 -5.51 20.34 1.31
C ARG A 299 -4.67 19.10 1.61
N GLY A 300 -3.43 19.06 1.11
CA GLY A 300 -2.46 18.01 1.43
C GLY A 300 -2.61 16.73 0.62
N VAL A 301 -3.32 16.76 -0.52
CA VAL A 301 -3.30 15.63 -1.47
C VAL A 301 -2.01 15.68 -2.28
N ASP A 302 -1.28 14.56 -2.33
CA ASP A 302 -0.05 14.44 -3.13
C ASP A 302 -0.36 14.68 -4.62
N PRO A 303 0.33 15.64 -5.28
CA PRO A 303 0.16 15.91 -6.71
C PRO A 303 0.34 14.68 -7.61
N ALA A 304 1.20 13.76 -7.22
CA ALA A 304 1.44 12.51 -7.94
C ALA A 304 0.20 11.61 -8.06
N ARG A 305 -0.79 11.83 -7.20
CA ARG A 305 -2.05 11.07 -7.14
C ARG A 305 -3.20 11.76 -7.89
N LEU A 306 -2.93 12.89 -8.52
CA LEU A 306 -3.89 13.68 -9.28
C LEU A 306 -3.49 13.71 -10.75
N LYS A 307 -4.41 13.34 -11.63
CA LYS A 307 -4.27 13.50 -13.06
C LYS A 307 -5.27 14.51 -13.56
N LEU A 308 -4.89 15.28 -14.56
CA LEU A 308 -5.72 16.31 -15.16
C LEU A 308 -6.20 15.84 -16.53
N ALA A 309 -7.50 15.95 -16.77
CA ALA A 309 -8.10 15.79 -18.08
C ALA A 309 -9.17 16.87 -18.33
N TRP A 310 -9.37 17.23 -19.60
CA TRP A 310 -10.35 18.24 -19.98
C TRP A 310 -10.98 17.89 -21.33
N HIS A 311 -12.27 18.14 -21.45
CA HIS A 311 -13.09 17.64 -22.54
C HIS A 311 -13.89 18.74 -23.27
N GLY A 312 -13.85 19.99 -22.77
CA GLY A 312 -14.72 21.05 -23.27
C GLY A 312 -16.20 20.64 -23.16
N SER A 313 -16.95 20.85 -24.21
CA SER A 313 -18.39 20.51 -24.29
C SER A 313 -18.68 19.12 -24.89
N ARG A 314 -17.68 18.28 -25.10
CA ARG A 314 -17.81 17.01 -25.85
C ARG A 314 -18.58 15.92 -25.12
N ASN A 315 -18.59 15.95 -23.78
CA ASN A 315 -19.20 14.92 -22.93
C ASN A 315 -20.27 15.53 -22.01
N PRO A 316 -21.46 15.89 -22.55
CA PRO A 316 -22.52 16.49 -21.75
C PRO A 316 -23.13 15.45 -20.78
N ALA A 317 -23.32 15.82 -19.51
CA ALA A 317 -24.03 15.02 -18.53
C ALA A 317 -25.55 15.21 -18.60
N ALA A 318 -25.99 16.36 -19.14
CA ALA A 318 -27.39 16.72 -19.24
C ALA A 318 -27.69 17.51 -20.52
N ASP A 319 -28.98 17.70 -20.79
CA ASP A 319 -29.45 18.40 -22.00
C ASP A 319 -29.05 19.90 -21.99
N ASN A 320 -28.23 20.29 -22.94
CA ASN A 320 -27.75 21.65 -23.11
C ASN A 320 -28.87 22.65 -23.54
N ALA A 321 -30.04 22.19 -24.00
CA ALA A 321 -31.15 23.04 -24.37
C ALA A 321 -31.75 23.79 -23.15
N THR A 322 -31.60 23.22 -21.96
CA THR A 322 -32.11 23.81 -20.72
C THR A 322 -31.01 24.47 -19.90
N GLU A 323 -31.34 25.56 -19.15
CA GLU A 323 -30.35 26.18 -18.25
C GLU A 323 -29.92 25.20 -17.13
N GLY A 324 -30.85 24.43 -16.57
CA GLY A 324 -30.52 23.41 -15.58
C GLY A 324 -29.56 22.33 -16.10
N GLY A 325 -29.73 21.91 -17.35
CA GLY A 325 -28.81 20.99 -17.99
C GLY A 325 -27.45 21.61 -18.28
N ARG A 326 -27.39 22.85 -18.72
CA ARG A 326 -26.14 23.60 -18.89
C ARG A 326 -25.37 23.72 -17.56
N GLN A 327 -26.08 24.03 -16.46
CA GLN A 327 -25.47 24.11 -15.14
C GLN A 327 -24.85 22.77 -14.73
N GLN A 328 -25.48 21.64 -15.04
CA GLN A 328 -24.92 20.31 -14.78
C GLN A 328 -23.71 19.99 -15.69
N ASN A 329 -23.65 20.56 -16.88
CA ASN A 329 -22.54 20.38 -17.80
C ASN A 329 -21.30 21.22 -17.42
N ARG A 330 -21.46 22.33 -16.71
CA ARG A 330 -20.38 23.17 -16.16
C ARG A 330 -19.82 22.52 -14.89
N ARG A 331 -19.03 21.47 -15.03
CA ARG A 331 -18.62 20.62 -13.92
C ARG A 331 -17.18 20.12 -14.02
N VAL A 332 -16.69 19.64 -12.89
CA VAL A 332 -15.52 18.77 -12.80
C VAL A 332 -15.96 17.45 -12.14
N GLU A 333 -15.66 16.35 -12.78
CA GLU A 333 -15.90 15.00 -12.29
C GLU A 333 -14.59 14.35 -11.84
N PHE A 334 -14.72 13.37 -10.94
CA PHE A 334 -13.61 12.57 -10.43
C PHE A 334 -13.74 11.14 -10.94
N GLU A 335 -12.70 10.65 -11.60
CA GLU A 335 -12.60 9.27 -12.02
C GLU A 335 -11.50 8.57 -11.22
N LEU A 336 -11.86 7.48 -10.53
CA LEU A 336 -10.87 6.63 -9.88
C LEU A 336 -10.14 5.82 -10.94
N LEU A 337 -8.83 6.04 -11.02
CA LEU A 337 -7.98 5.29 -11.92
C LEU A 337 -7.62 3.95 -11.28
N GLU A 338 -8.05 2.86 -11.88
CA GLU A 338 -7.49 1.54 -11.57
C GLU A 338 -6.00 1.58 -11.93
N HIS A 339 -5.13 1.34 -10.96
CA HIS A 339 -3.70 1.10 -11.18
C HIS A 339 -2.81 2.30 -11.56
N ALA A 340 -3.13 3.51 -11.21
CA ALA A 340 -2.16 4.58 -11.31
C ALA A 340 -1.27 4.62 -10.06
N PHE A 341 -0.36 3.68 -9.93
CA PHE A 341 0.75 3.80 -8.99
C PHE A 341 1.83 4.66 -9.62
N LEU A 342 1.91 5.90 -9.11
CA LEU A 342 3.01 6.86 -9.20
C LEU A 342 3.40 7.46 -10.57
N PRO A 343 3.90 8.70 -10.55
CA PRO A 343 4.20 9.46 -11.74
C PRO A 343 5.35 8.85 -12.51
N LYS A 344 5.25 8.98 -13.82
CA LYS A 344 6.44 8.99 -14.66
C LYS A 344 7.12 10.33 -14.44
N ASP A 345 8.40 10.31 -14.12
CA ASP A 345 9.30 11.40 -14.49
C ASP A 345 9.53 11.39 -15.99
#